data_ce30e4fbd3b8b22c1633f490b6259c14
#
_entry.id   ce30e4fbd3b8b22c1633f490b6259c14
#
_cell.length_a   1.000
_cell.length_b   1.000
_cell.length_c   1.000
_cell.angle_alpha   90.00
_cell.angle_beta   90.00
_cell.angle_gamma   90.00
#
_symmetry.space_group_name_H-M   'P 1'
#
loop_
_entity.id
_entity.type
_entity.pdbx_description
1 polymer ?
#
loop_
_entity_poly.entity_id
_entity_poly.type
_entity_poly.pdbx_seq_one_letter_code
_entity_poly.pdbx_strand_id
1 'polypeptide(L)'
;MKKIICIIVLLSLGLSSCDEFKNGQEIPSYIYVEGFNLEENPDFTFSQSNDLLTQDIKDVWVYVDNNILGAFPLPCSIPILEEGEHKIDLRPGIIYNGMNNMREAYSFYTTYIESIDLVPGKEVVLDKKNIMYDSEKSVMPFKETFE
;
A
#
# COMPACT_ATOMS: atom_id res chain seq x y z
N MET A 1 -43.79 -23.22 -42.14
CA MET A 1 -42.42 -22.86 -42.62
C MET A 1 -42.03 -21.45 -42.15
N LYS A 2 -42.83 -20.39 -42.39
CA LYS A 2 -42.46 -19.02 -41.98
C LYS A 2 -42.22 -18.85 -40.46
N LYS A 3 -42.96 -19.53 -39.58
CA LYS A 3 -42.75 -19.42 -38.10
C LYS A 3 -41.47 -20.08 -37.61
N ILE A 4 -41.03 -21.18 -38.29
CA ILE A 4 -39.77 -21.88 -37.95
C ILE A 4 -38.58 -21.05 -38.36
N ILE A 5 -38.64 -20.36 -39.50
CA ILE A 5 -37.60 -19.45 -39.98
C ILE A 5 -37.42 -18.27 -39.02
N CYS A 6 -38.50 -17.66 -38.50
CA CYS A 6 -38.41 -16.60 -37.48
C CYS A 6 -37.76 -17.06 -36.19
N ILE A 7 -38.03 -18.29 -35.74
CA ILE A 7 -37.38 -18.82 -34.49
C ILE A 7 -35.90 -19.06 -34.72
N ILE A 8 -35.49 -19.56 -35.89
CA ILE A 8 -34.05 -19.77 -36.19
C ILE A 8 -33.32 -18.44 -36.30
N VAL A 9 -33.92 -17.40 -36.88
CA VAL A 9 -33.34 -16.06 -36.98
C VAL A 9 -33.26 -15.40 -35.60
N LEU A 10 -34.24 -15.59 -34.70
CA LEU A 10 -34.16 -15.08 -33.33
C LEU A 10 -33.08 -15.81 -32.51
N LEU A 11 -32.90 -17.10 -32.72
CA LEU A 11 -31.87 -17.89 -32.01
C LEU A 11 -30.46 -17.54 -32.48
N SER A 12 -30.26 -17.17 -33.75
CA SER A 12 -28.94 -16.76 -34.28
C SER A 12 -28.50 -15.38 -33.82
N LEU A 13 -29.41 -14.48 -33.44
CA LEU A 13 -29.11 -13.15 -32.90
C LEU A 13 -28.65 -13.21 -31.43
N GLY A 14 -28.90 -14.28 -30.71
CA GLY A 14 -28.48 -14.47 -29.32
C GLY A 14 -27.06 -14.98 -29.12
N LEU A 15 -26.35 -15.37 -30.17
CA LEU A 15 -25.02 -16.00 -30.06
C LEU A 15 -23.85 -15.06 -30.31
N SER A 16 -24.10 -13.78 -30.61
CA SER A 16 -23.02 -12.79 -30.86
C SER A 16 -22.64 -11.92 -29.66
N SER A 17 -23.01 -12.29 -28.43
CA SER A 17 -22.78 -11.50 -27.22
C SER A 17 -21.51 -11.84 -26.43
N CYS A 18 -20.53 -12.54 -27.01
CA CYS A 18 -19.34 -12.98 -26.27
C CYS A 18 -18.01 -12.40 -26.76
N ASP A 19 -18.00 -11.34 -27.57
CA ASP A 19 -16.73 -10.78 -28.07
C ASP A 19 -16.22 -9.55 -27.30
N GLU A 20 -16.90 -9.10 -26.23
CA GLU A 20 -16.49 -7.91 -25.48
C GLU A 20 -15.48 -8.20 -24.33
N PHE A 21 -15.08 -9.47 -24.17
CA PHE A 21 -14.03 -9.87 -23.19
C PHE A 21 -12.61 -9.93 -23.79
N LYS A 22 -12.37 -9.34 -24.94
CA LYS A 22 -11.04 -9.27 -25.57
C LYS A 22 -10.27 -7.98 -25.33
N ASN A 23 -10.69 -7.15 -24.41
CA ASN A 23 -9.80 -6.14 -23.85
C ASN A 23 -8.81 -6.89 -22.96
N GLY A 24 -7.53 -6.94 -23.40
CA GLY A 24 -6.47 -7.64 -22.68
C GLY A 24 -6.54 -7.26 -21.20
N GLN A 25 -6.71 -8.27 -20.36
CA GLN A 25 -6.72 -8.08 -18.92
C GLN A 25 -5.34 -7.51 -18.55
N GLU A 26 -5.31 -6.31 -17.98
CA GLU A 26 -4.06 -5.70 -17.55
C GLU A 26 -3.40 -6.62 -16.52
N ILE A 27 -2.13 -6.92 -16.74
CA ILE A 27 -1.34 -7.76 -15.84
C ILE A 27 -0.70 -6.81 -14.82
N PRO A 28 -1.02 -6.91 -13.53
CA PRO A 28 -0.44 -6.05 -12.53
C PRO A 28 1.05 -6.34 -12.32
N SER A 29 1.80 -5.33 -11.98
CA SER A 29 3.06 -5.45 -11.26
C SER A 29 2.79 -5.61 -9.76
N TYR A 30 3.76 -6.11 -9.00
CA TYR A 30 3.60 -6.33 -7.57
C TYR A 30 4.72 -5.66 -6.78
N ILE A 31 4.36 -5.10 -5.63
CA ILE A 31 5.33 -4.65 -4.64
C ILE A 31 5.09 -5.44 -3.36
N TYR A 32 6.08 -6.25 -2.96
CA TYR A 32 6.09 -6.90 -1.66
C TYR A 32 6.70 -5.98 -0.62
N VAL A 33 5.99 -5.73 0.47
CA VAL A 33 6.44 -4.92 1.60
C VAL A 33 6.53 -5.80 2.84
N GLU A 34 7.76 -5.99 3.36
CA GLU A 34 7.98 -6.79 4.56
C GLU A 34 7.53 -6.06 5.82
N GLY A 35 7.83 -4.76 5.91
CA GLY A 35 7.49 -3.95 7.09
C GLY A 35 8.38 -2.74 7.28
N PHE A 36 8.44 -2.27 8.54
CA PHE A 36 9.23 -1.11 8.92
C PHE A 36 10.10 -1.42 10.14
N ASN A 37 11.27 -0.78 10.20
CA ASN A 37 12.10 -0.68 11.39
C ASN A 37 12.08 0.77 11.87
N LEU A 38 11.84 0.99 13.17
CA LEU A 38 11.93 2.30 13.76
C LEU A 38 13.36 2.54 14.25
N GLU A 39 13.99 3.60 13.75
CA GLU A 39 15.35 4.00 14.10
C GLU A 39 15.38 5.33 14.83
N GLU A 40 16.49 5.59 15.49
CA GLU A 40 16.74 6.85 16.18
C GLU A 40 16.86 8.00 15.17
N ASN A 41 16.14 9.09 15.39
CA ASN A 41 16.28 10.29 14.59
C ASN A 41 17.34 11.21 15.20
N PRO A 42 18.45 11.47 14.49
CA PRO A 42 19.55 12.31 15.00
C PRO A 42 19.18 13.78 15.20
N ASP A 43 18.07 14.24 14.63
CA ASP A 43 17.61 15.62 14.79
C ASP A 43 17.05 15.92 16.18
N PHE A 44 16.77 14.87 16.98
CA PHE A 44 16.39 15.06 18.37
C PHE A 44 17.62 15.35 19.25
N THR A 45 17.48 16.33 20.14
CA THR A 45 18.55 16.76 21.06
C THR A 45 18.78 15.82 22.24
N PHE A 46 17.95 14.79 22.40
CA PHE A 46 18.03 13.77 23.44
C PHE A 46 18.15 12.37 22.83
N SER A 47 18.87 11.49 23.52
CA SER A 47 19.00 10.09 23.09
C SER A 47 17.63 9.39 23.19
N GLN A 48 17.19 8.80 22.11
CA GLN A 48 15.98 7.98 22.07
C GLN A 48 16.39 6.59 22.57
N SER A 49 16.08 6.31 23.84
CA SER A 49 16.36 4.98 24.40
C SER A 49 15.59 3.90 23.66
N ASN A 50 16.06 2.66 23.75
CA ASN A 50 15.41 1.50 23.13
C ASN A 50 13.90 1.39 23.45
N ASP A 51 13.47 1.91 24.60
CA ASP A 51 12.06 1.90 25.01
C ASP A 51 11.18 2.83 24.13
N LEU A 52 11.75 3.93 23.59
CA LEU A 52 11.07 4.81 22.66
C LEU A 52 11.08 4.30 21.21
N LEU A 53 11.93 3.32 20.90
CA LEU A 53 12.02 2.71 19.58
C LEU A 53 11.15 1.44 19.45
N THR A 54 10.31 1.16 20.44
CA THR A 54 9.28 0.14 20.32
C THR A 54 8.18 0.62 19.38
N GLN A 55 7.68 -0.26 18.52
CA GLN A 55 6.65 0.09 17.55
C GLN A 55 5.67 -1.08 17.37
N ASP A 56 4.43 -0.76 17.03
CA ASP A 56 3.40 -1.75 16.69
C ASP A 56 2.74 -1.40 15.36
N ILE A 57 3.58 -1.27 14.31
CA ILE A 57 3.14 -0.96 12.96
C ILE A 57 2.51 -2.22 12.37
N LYS A 58 1.23 -2.15 12.05
CA LYS A 58 0.44 -3.29 11.54
C LYS A 58 0.15 -3.18 10.07
N ASP A 59 0.15 -1.97 9.52
CA ASP A 59 -0.30 -1.68 8.18
C ASP A 59 0.68 -0.78 7.44
N VAL A 60 0.59 -0.81 6.12
CA VAL A 60 1.19 0.16 5.23
C VAL A 60 0.10 0.86 4.42
N TRP A 61 0.11 2.18 4.42
CA TRP A 61 -0.69 3.02 3.53
C TRP A 61 0.15 3.35 2.31
N VAL A 62 -0.34 2.99 1.14
CA VAL A 62 0.41 3.06 -0.11
C VAL A 62 -0.18 4.14 -1.00
N TYR A 63 0.72 4.99 -1.50
CA TYR A 63 0.39 6.01 -2.49
C TYR A 63 1.27 5.81 -3.72
N VAL A 64 0.67 5.91 -4.89
CA VAL A 64 1.35 5.91 -6.19
C VAL A 64 1.16 7.30 -6.79
N ASP A 65 2.26 8.01 -7.06
CA ASP A 65 2.25 9.39 -7.58
C ASP A 65 1.33 10.35 -6.79
N ASN A 66 1.38 10.24 -5.46
CA ASN A 66 0.55 10.97 -4.49
C ASN A 66 -0.94 10.57 -4.46
N ASN A 67 -1.39 9.60 -5.26
CA ASN A 67 -2.74 9.06 -5.21
C ASN A 67 -2.78 7.86 -4.27
N ILE A 68 -3.75 7.83 -3.36
CA ILE A 68 -3.90 6.72 -2.44
C ILE A 68 -4.34 5.46 -3.19
N LEU A 69 -3.56 4.40 -3.05
CA LEU A 69 -3.93 3.06 -3.54
C LEU A 69 -4.75 2.30 -2.50
N GLY A 70 -4.32 2.35 -1.24
CA GLY A 70 -5.01 1.69 -0.14
C GLY A 70 -4.17 1.50 1.10
N ALA A 71 -4.76 0.83 2.11
CA ALA A 71 -4.08 0.38 3.32
C ALA A 71 -4.06 -1.14 3.36
N PHE A 72 -2.88 -1.73 3.59
CA PHE A 72 -2.65 -3.16 3.53
C PHE A 72 -2.00 -3.65 4.83
N PRO A 73 -2.45 -4.79 5.39
CA PRO A 73 -1.80 -5.39 6.56
C PRO A 73 -0.42 -5.96 6.19
N LEU A 74 0.58 -5.68 7.01
CA LEU A 74 1.96 -6.15 6.83
C LEU A 74 2.16 -7.59 7.36
N PRO A 75 3.02 -8.40 6.70
CA PRO A 75 3.62 -8.18 5.39
C PRO A 75 2.61 -8.40 4.26
N CYS A 76 2.79 -7.75 3.10
CA CYS A 76 1.84 -7.86 2.00
C CYS A 76 2.49 -7.74 0.62
N SER A 77 1.86 -8.36 -0.39
CA SER A 77 2.15 -8.13 -1.81
C SER A 77 1.00 -7.34 -2.42
N ILE A 78 1.30 -6.20 -3.01
CA ILE A 78 0.34 -5.18 -3.43
C ILE A 78 0.32 -5.14 -4.96
N PRO A 79 -0.83 -5.44 -5.61
CA PRO A 79 -0.95 -5.33 -7.06
C PRO A 79 -1.11 -3.86 -7.47
N ILE A 80 -0.37 -3.46 -8.51
CA ILE A 80 -0.38 -2.13 -9.10
C ILE A 80 -0.51 -2.28 -10.61
N LEU A 81 -1.48 -1.59 -11.21
CA LEU A 81 -1.76 -1.69 -12.64
C LEU A 81 -0.93 -0.71 -13.48
N GLU A 82 -0.37 0.31 -12.86
CA GLU A 82 0.53 1.26 -13.50
C GLU A 82 1.82 0.56 -13.96
N GLU A 83 2.38 1.03 -15.08
CA GLU A 83 3.61 0.52 -15.71
C GLU A 83 4.65 1.63 -15.82
N GLY A 84 5.93 1.27 -15.63
CA GLY A 84 7.06 2.19 -15.73
C GLY A 84 7.48 2.78 -14.38
N GLU A 85 8.20 3.87 -14.42
CA GLU A 85 8.74 4.51 -13.22
C GLU A 85 7.67 5.34 -12.51
N HIS A 86 7.32 4.93 -11.28
CA HIS A 86 6.35 5.61 -10.43
C HIS A 86 6.93 5.89 -9.05
N LYS A 87 6.50 7.01 -8.47
CA LYS A 87 6.83 7.37 -7.10
C LYS A 87 5.93 6.63 -6.14
N ILE A 88 6.51 5.73 -5.35
CA ILE A 88 5.84 4.97 -4.31
C ILE A 88 6.10 5.64 -2.96
N ASP A 89 5.03 6.00 -2.22
CA ASP A 89 5.09 6.56 -0.88
C ASP A 89 4.42 5.55 0.07
N LEU A 90 5.22 5.00 0.99
CA LEU A 90 4.79 4.03 1.99
C LEU A 90 4.73 4.71 3.36
N ARG A 91 3.55 4.77 3.95
CA ARG A 91 3.32 5.37 5.27
C ARG A 91 2.98 4.30 6.28
N PRO A 92 3.71 4.25 7.41
CA PRO A 92 3.42 3.31 8.49
C PRO A 92 2.03 3.54 9.07
N GLY A 93 1.27 2.46 9.26
CA GLY A 93 -0.08 2.50 9.81
C GLY A 93 -0.17 1.77 11.14
N ILE A 94 -1.02 2.31 12.00
CA ILE A 94 -1.32 1.75 13.32
C ILE A 94 -2.81 1.47 13.47
N ILE A 95 -3.13 0.63 14.45
CA ILE A 95 -4.50 0.45 14.91
C ILE A 95 -4.80 1.52 15.95
N TYR A 96 -5.68 2.45 15.59
CA TYR A 96 -6.08 3.54 16.48
C TYR A 96 -6.99 3.02 17.60
N ASN A 97 -6.70 3.41 18.84
CA ASN A 97 -7.47 3.00 20.04
C ASN A 97 -7.67 1.48 20.22
N GLY A 98 -6.82 0.64 19.61
CA GLY A 98 -6.94 -0.82 19.70
C GLY A 98 -8.15 -1.43 18.98
N MET A 99 -8.91 -0.65 18.23
CA MET A 99 -10.05 -1.14 17.45
C MET A 99 -9.61 -1.52 16.03
N ASN A 100 -9.72 -2.78 15.67
CA ASN A 100 -9.26 -3.34 14.38
C ASN A 100 -9.85 -2.66 13.12
N ASN A 101 -10.97 -1.97 13.25
CA ASN A 101 -11.62 -1.24 12.17
C ASN A 101 -11.18 0.24 12.09
N MET A 102 -10.36 0.72 13.04
CA MET A 102 -9.82 2.09 13.04
C MET A 102 -8.33 2.03 12.74
N ARG A 103 -8.00 2.07 11.46
CA ARG A 103 -6.63 2.06 10.95
C ARG A 103 -6.28 3.43 10.41
N GLU A 104 -5.11 3.93 10.74
CA GLU A 104 -4.66 5.25 10.35
C GLU A 104 -3.17 5.25 10.04
N ALA A 105 -2.76 6.03 9.02
CA ALA A 105 -1.34 6.33 8.82
C ALA A 105 -0.84 7.18 9.99
N TYR A 106 0.19 6.69 10.68
CA TYR A 106 0.71 7.37 11.86
C TYR A 106 1.54 8.58 11.48
N SER A 107 0.97 9.75 11.66
CA SER A 107 1.53 11.02 11.17
C SER A 107 2.83 11.45 11.87
N PHE A 108 3.18 10.84 13.01
CA PHE A 108 4.42 11.12 13.74
C PHE A 108 5.63 10.33 13.25
N TYR A 109 5.45 9.37 12.36
CA TYR A 109 6.55 8.70 11.68
C TYR A 109 6.88 9.38 10.36
N THR A 110 8.15 9.28 9.96
CA THR A 110 8.56 9.61 8.60
C THR A 110 7.96 8.64 7.61
N THR A 111 7.85 9.04 6.35
CA THR A 111 7.37 8.18 5.27
C THR A 111 8.56 7.67 4.47
N TYR A 112 8.42 6.48 3.89
CA TYR A 112 9.41 5.95 2.95
C TYR A 112 8.96 6.24 1.53
N ILE A 113 9.81 6.91 0.75
CA ILE A 113 9.51 7.30 -0.63
C ILE A 113 10.61 6.79 -1.54
N GLU A 114 10.23 6.07 -2.59
CA GLU A 114 11.15 5.55 -3.60
C GLU A 114 10.51 5.60 -4.99
N SER A 115 11.32 5.87 -6.04
CA SER A 115 10.91 5.67 -7.44
C SER A 115 11.16 4.22 -7.81
N ILE A 116 10.12 3.52 -8.24
CA ILE A 116 10.17 2.08 -8.59
C ILE A 116 9.71 1.92 -10.03
N ASP A 117 10.48 1.16 -10.81
CA ASP A 117 10.10 0.76 -12.16
C ASP A 117 9.17 -0.47 -12.09
N LEU A 118 7.89 -0.24 -12.38
CA LEU A 118 6.83 -1.22 -12.32
C LEU A 118 6.74 -1.98 -13.65
N VAL A 119 7.00 -3.28 -13.61
CA VAL A 119 6.97 -4.13 -14.80
C VAL A 119 5.85 -5.16 -14.65
N PRO A 120 4.89 -5.23 -15.60
CA PRO A 120 3.78 -6.18 -15.55
C PRO A 120 4.23 -7.63 -15.31
N GLY A 121 3.58 -8.29 -14.38
CA GLY A 121 3.86 -9.67 -14.00
C GLY A 121 5.14 -9.87 -13.16
N LYS A 122 5.83 -8.79 -12.77
CA LYS A 122 7.00 -8.87 -11.87
C LYS A 122 6.67 -8.34 -10.49
N GLU A 123 7.41 -8.85 -9.51
CA GLU A 123 7.36 -8.40 -8.12
C GLU A 123 8.66 -7.70 -7.75
N VAL A 124 8.53 -6.51 -7.15
CA VAL A 124 9.64 -5.79 -6.51
C VAL A 124 9.55 -6.05 -5.01
N VAL A 125 10.61 -6.61 -4.43
CA VAL A 125 10.67 -6.94 -3.00
C VAL A 125 11.28 -5.76 -2.23
N LEU A 126 10.52 -5.22 -1.31
CA LEU A 126 10.97 -4.21 -0.36
C LEU A 126 11.12 -4.86 1.01
N ASP A 127 12.37 -5.16 1.38
CA ASP A 127 12.72 -5.56 2.74
C ASP A 127 12.31 -4.45 3.73
N LYS A 128 12.38 -4.73 5.03
CA LYS A 128 12.04 -3.76 6.06
C LYS A 128 12.69 -2.40 5.82
N LYS A 129 11.87 -1.36 5.74
CA LYS A 129 12.32 0.01 5.50
C LYS A 129 12.49 0.77 6.80
N ASN A 130 13.58 1.52 6.90
CA ASN A 130 13.87 2.31 8.08
C ASN A 130 13.03 3.58 8.07
N ILE A 131 12.38 3.83 9.18
CA ILE A 131 11.62 5.03 9.47
C ILE A 131 12.04 5.60 10.81
N MET A 132 11.73 6.85 11.06
CA MET A 132 12.06 7.57 12.29
C MET A 132 10.85 8.36 12.79
N TYR A 133 10.91 8.85 14.01
CA TYR A 133 9.98 9.91 14.41
C TYR A 133 10.26 11.18 13.62
N ASP A 134 9.22 11.80 13.10
CA ASP A 134 9.30 13.08 12.38
C ASP A 134 9.58 14.19 13.41
N SER A 135 10.74 14.83 13.34
CA SER A 135 11.19 15.84 14.33
C SER A 135 10.36 17.12 14.29
N GLU A 136 9.69 17.42 13.18
CA GLU A 136 8.81 18.57 13.05
C GLU A 136 7.44 18.33 13.71
N LYS A 137 6.97 17.08 13.69
CA LYS A 137 5.65 16.69 14.21
C LYS A 137 5.69 16.09 15.61
N SER A 138 6.84 15.51 15.98
CA SER A 138 7.02 14.83 17.27
C SER A 138 7.77 15.72 18.25
N VAL A 139 7.09 16.56 18.99
CA VAL A 139 7.70 17.36 20.05
C VAL A 139 7.66 16.56 21.35
N MET A 140 8.81 16.09 21.80
CA MET A 140 8.96 15.38 23.08
C MET A 140 9.65 16.30 24.10
N PRO A 141 8.91 17.11 24.88
CA PRO A 141 9.48 18.16 25.71
C PRO A 141 10.25 17.63 26.92
N PHE A 142 9.97 16.40 27.35
CA PHE A 142 10.71 15.72 28.42
C PHE A 142 10.57 14.21 28.30
N LYS A 143 11.54 13.52 28.87
CA LYS A 143 11.52 12.05 29.04
C LYS A 143 11.44 11.76 30.53
N GLU A 144 10.43 11.04 30.96
CA GLU A 144 10.33 10.52 32.31
C GLU A 144 10.69 9.04 32.32
N THR A 145 11.75 8.70 33.06
CA THR A 145 12.11 7.30 33.35
C THR A 145 11.57 7.01 34.73
N PHE A 146 10.52 6.19 34.81
CA PHE A 146 10.05 5.65 36.07
C PHE A 146 11.05 4.59 36.53
N GLU A 147 12.00 4.95 37.40
CA GLU A 147 12.90 4.07 38.14
C GLU A 147 12.39 3.85 39.56
#